data_b5e5415cf7127a505e46fa5bda47ffc7
#
_entry.id   b5e5415cf7127a505e46fa5bda47ffc7
#
_cell.length_a   1.000
_cell.length_b   1.000
_cell.length_c   1.000
_cell.angle_alpha   90.00
_cell.angle_beta   90.00
_cell.angle_gamma   90.00
#
_symmetry.space_group_name_H-M   'P 1'
#
loop_
_entity.id
_entity.type
_entity.pdbx_description
1 polymer ?
#
loop_
_entity_poly.entity_id
_entity_poly.type
_entity_poly.pdbx_seq_one_letter_code
_entity_poly.pdbx_strand_id
1 'polypeptide(L)' 'MQQLRIERAKSLMREHPEYRTDYIAAQCGFNSEKYFYPVFKKYAGITPQQFLENLP' A
#
# COMPACT_ATOMS: atom_id res chain seq x y z
N MET A 1 -11.56 6.05 -6.70
CA MET A 1 -11.50 6.46 -5.32
C MET A 1 -10.31 5.88 -4.64
N GLN A 2 -9.45 6.78 -4.19
CA GLN A 2 -8.15 6.35 -3.69
C GLN A 2 -8.23 5.68 -2.33
N GLN A 3 -9.20 6.07 -1.52
CA GLN A 3 -9.34 5.46 -0.20
C GLN A 3 -9.59 3.95 -0.32
N LEU A 4 -10.46 3.54 -1.25
CA LEU A 4 -10.73 2.13 -1.45
C LEU A 4 -9.48 1.40 -1.95
N ARG A 5 -8.71 2.06 -2.81
CA ARG A 5 -7.46 1.46 -3.30
C ARG A 5 -6.47 1.25 -2.17
N ILE A 6 -6.40 2.21 -1.25
CA ILE A 6 -5.49 2.10 -0.11
C ILE A 6 -5.95 1.02 0.85
N GLU A 7 -7.27 0.90 1.07
CA GLU A 7 -7.79 -0.19 1.90
C GLU A 7 -7.44 -1.55 1.32
N ARG A 8 -7.54 -1.68 0.00
CA ARG A 8 -7.16 -2.92 -0.67
C ARG A 8 -5.67 -3.19 -0.51
N ALA A 9 -4.85 -2.15 -0.62
CA ALA A 9 -3.41 -2.29 -0.44
C ALA A 9 -3.10 -2.78 0.97
N LYS A 10 -3.75 -2.23 1.98
CA LYS A 10 -3.55 -2.66 3.36
C LYS A 10 -3.90 -4.13 3.53
N SER A 11 -5.01 -4.56 2.95
CA SER A 11 -5.43 -5.96 3.02
C SER A 11 -4.41 -6.88 2.37
N LEU A 12 -3.94 -6.51 1.18
CA LEU A 12 -2.93 -7.29 0.48
C LEU A 12 -1.65 -7.39 1.29
N MET A 13 -1.24 -6.29 1.89
CA MET A 13 -0.01 -6.26 2.68
C MET A 13 -0.12 -7.15 3.92
N ARG A 14 -1.30 -7.20 4.53
CA ARG A 14 -1.51 -8.06 5.68
C ARG A 14 -1.54 -9.53 5.31
N GLU A 15 -2.17 -9.85 4.18
CA GLU A 15 -2.30 -11.25 3.74
C GLU A 15 -1.05 -11.77 3.08
N HIS A 16 -0.31 -10.88 2.42
CA HIS A 16 0.87 -11.24 1.65
C HIS A 16 2.01 -10.27 1.93
N PRO A 17 2.57 -10.30 3.14
CA PRO A 17 3.67 -9.39 3.49
C PRO A 17 4.93 -9.61 2.65
N GLU A 18 5.01 -10.75 1.96
CA GLU A 18 6.13 -11.04 1.07
C GLU A 18 6.06 -10.26 -0.25
N TYR A 19 4.89 -9.70 -0.58
CA TYR A 19 4.73 -8.95 -1.83
C TYR A 19 5.51 -7.64 -1.77
N ARG A 20 6.10 -7.28 -2.90
CA ARG A 20 6.80 -6.01 -3.01
C ARG A 20 5.79 -4.87 -3.13
N THR A 21 6.21 -3.69 -2.67
CA THR A 21 5.34 -2.51 -2.70
C THR A 21 4.94 -2.14 -4.12
N ASP A 22 5.87 -2.25 -5.08
CA ASP A 22 5.56 -1.95 -6.47
C ASP A 22 4.49 -2.90 -7.02
N TYR A 23 4.55 -4.16 -6.64
CA TYR A 23 3.55 -5.14 -7.06
C TYR A 23 2.18 -4.77 -6.48
N ILE A 24 2.15 -4.43 -5.20
CA ILE A 24 0.91 -4.06 -4.53
C ILE A 24 0.31 -2.81 -5.16
N ALA A 25 1.15 -1.82 -5.48
CA ALA A 25 0.68 -0.61 -6.14
C ALA A 25 0.01 -0.93 -7.47
N ALA A 26 0.63 -1.81 -8.26
CA ALA A 26 0.08 -2.20 -9.55
C ALA A 26 -1.25 -2.93 -9.39
N GLN A 27 -1.35 -3.80 -8.39
CA GLN A 27 -2.59 -4.53 -8.13
C GLN A 27 -3.73 -3.61 -7.69
N CYS A 28 -3.39 -2.49 -7.07
CA CYS A 28 -4.39 -1.55 -6.59
C CYS A 28 -4.73 -0.46 -7.62
N GLY A 29 -4.15 -0.53 -8.80
CA GLY A 29 -4.48 0.39 -9.88
C GLY A 29 -3.66 1.65 -9.92
N PHE A 30 -2.54 1.71 -9.22
CA PHE A 30 -1.63 2.84 -9.30
C PHE A 30 -0.66 2.64 -10.47
N ASN A 31 -0.36 3.74 -11.16
CA ASN A 31 0.52 3.67 -12.32
C ASN A 31 1.98 3.43 -11.93
N SER A 32 2.36 3.88 -10.74
CA SER A 32 3.74 3.70 -10.31
C SER A 32 3.79 3.67 -8.78
N GLU A 33 4.82 3.03 -8.27
CA GLU A 33 5.10 2.99 -6.85
C GLU A 33 5.34 4.39 -6.29
N LYS A 34 6.00 5.22 -7.08
CA LYS A 34 6.30 6.59 -6.69
C LYS A 34 5.03 7.38 -6.38
N TYR A 35 3.98 7.14 -7.15
CA TYR A 35 2.70 7.79 -6.93
C TYR A 35 1.96 7.15 -5.75
N PHE A 36 2.12 5.86 -5.57
CA PHE A 36 1.46 5.10 -4.53
C PHE A 36 1.89 5.55 -3.12
N TYR A 37 3.18 5.79 -2.92
CA TYR A 37 3.70 6.13 -1.60
C TYR A 37 3.01 7.35 -0.97
N PRO A 38 2.96 8.51 -1.65
CA PRO A 38 2.33 9.68 -1.02
C PRO A 38 0.85 9.50 -0.78
N VAL A 39 0.17 8.80 -1.67
CA VAL A 39 -1.26 8.54 -1.50
C VAL A 39 -1.49 7.62 -0.32
N PHE A 40 -0.70 6.56 -0.20
CA PHE A 40 -0.82 5.64 0.92
C PHE A 40 -0.58 6.37 2.24
N LYS A 41 0.47 7.18 2.31
CA LYS A 41 0.78 7.91 3.53
C LYS A 41 -0.35 8.86 3.90
N LYS A 42 -0.97 9.49 2.89
CA LYS A 42 -2.06 10.43 3.14
C LYS A 42 -3.24 9.75 3.81
N TYR A 43 -3.60 8.56 3.36
CA TYR A 43 -4.79 7.89 3.87
C TYR A 43 -4.51 6.95 5.04
N ALA A 44 -3.33 6.40 5.11
CA ALA A 44 -2.97 5.46 6.16
C ALA A 44 -2.24 6.13 7.33
N GLY A 45 -1.65 7.31 7.09
CA GLY A 45 -0.91 8.02 8.12
C GLY A 45 0.55 7.60 8.25
N ILE A 46 0.94 6.52 7.62
CA ILE A 46 2.32 6.01 7.62
C ILE A 46 2.66 5.54 6.22
N THR A 47 3.96 5.35 5.97
CA THR A 47 4.40 4.84 4.68
C THR A 47 4.08 3.35 4.55
N PRO A 48 4.03 2.82 3.31
CA PRO A 48 3.82 1.38 3.14
C PRO A 48 4.89 0.54 3.83
N GLN A 49 6.13 1.00 3.82
CA GLN A 49 7.20 0.28 4.49
C GLN A 49 6.97 0.22 5.99
N GLN A 50 6.60 1.34 6.59
CA GLN A 50 6.29 1.38 8.01
C GLN A 50 5.10 0.49 8.35
N PHE A 51 4.12 0.46 7.47
CA PHE A 51 2.97 -0.41 7.67
C PHE A 51 3.39 -1.87 7.73
N LEU A 52 4.27 -2.29 6.82
CA LEU A 52 4.77 -3.67 6.82
C LEU A 52 5.57 -3.99 8.08
N GLU A 53 6.38 -3.03 8.54
CA GLU A 53 7.19 -3.23 9.73
C GLU A 53 6.35 -3.34 10.99
N ASN A 54 5.15 -2.77 10.98
CA ASN A 54 4.26 -2.77 12.14
C ASN A 54 3.25 -3.92 12.12
N LEU A 55 3.32 -4.79 11.13
CA LEU A 55 2.45 -5.95 11.10
C LEU A 55 2.82 -6.93 12.22
N PRO A 56 1.80 -7.55 12.84
CA PRO A 56 2.07 -8.54 13.89
C PRO A 56 2.73 -9.79 13.37
#